data_6e3fe777b6f483cca1b7795d86d9d240
#
_entry.id   6e3fe777b6f483cca1b7795d86d9d240
#
_cell.length_a   1.000
_cell.length_b   1.000
_cell.length_c   1.000
_cell.angle_alpha   90.00
_cell.angle_beta   90.00
_cell.angle_gamma   90.00
#
_symmetry.space_group_name_H-M   'P 1'
#
loop_
_entity.id
_entity.type
_entity.pdbx_description
1 polymer ?
#
loop_
_entity_poly.entity_id
_entity_poly.type
_entity_poly.pdbx_seq_one_letter_code
_entity_poly.pdbx_strand_id
1 'polypeptide(L)'
;MKNIKKILFFTIIVLFSSHTFAGENFYNKAKEKFDQKEFEDSKFLFQRNIVFNPKDAKSYLYLAKIFKSEENEKEHIKNIKTTLLLEPANEEAMYMLINYEIKKSNYSKVKELKESFLTICKSLCDKKGQIEESLKDIEVQ
;
A
#
# COMPACT_ATOMS: atom_id res chain seq x y z
N MET A 1 -1.62 -56.81 -17.01
CA MET A 1 -1.60 -56.17 -15.69
C MET A 1 -0.53 -55.08 -15.54
N LYS A 2 0.70 -55.19 -16.10
CA LYS A 2 1.74 -54.14 -16.02
C LYS A 2 1.36 -52.81 -16.67
N ASN A 3 0.62 -52.81 -17.77
CA ASN A 3 0.26 -51.60 -18.52
C ASN A 3 -0.87 -50.81 -17.87
N ILE A 4 -1.80 -51.46 -17.14
CA ILE A 4 -2.89 -50.83 -16.43
C ILE A 4 -2.36 -50.01 -15.24
N LYS A 5 -1.34 -50.50 -14.52
CA LYS A 5 -0.70 -49.77 -13.42
C LYS A 5 0.05 -48.52 -13.93
N LYS A 6 0.67 -48.58 -15.12
CA LYS A 6 1.31 -47.39 -15.72
C LYS A 6 0.31 -46.34 -16.18
N ILE A 7 -0.83 -46.76 -16.74
CA ILE A 7 -1.90 -45.84 -17.14
C ILE A 7 -2.55 -45.19 -15.91
N LEU A 8 -2.78 -45.95 -14.83
CA LEU A 8 -3.34 -45.43 -13.60
C LEU A 8 -2.40 -44.41 -12.92
N PHE A 9 -1.09 -44.67 -12.95
CA PHE A 9 -0.08 -43.77 -12.41
C PHE A 9 0.01 -42.44 -13.19
N PHE A 10 -0.12 -42.56 -14.54
CA PHE A 10 -0.10 -41.39 -15.44
C PHE A 10 -1.35 -40.52 -15.29
N THR A 11 -2.52 -41.14 -15.13
CA THR A 11 -3.79 -40.40 -14.86
C THR A 11 -3.79 -39.68 -13.52
N ILE A 12 -3.17 -40.23 -12.47
CA ILE A 12 -3.05 -39.59 -11.18
C ILE A 12 -2.13 -38.35 -11.25
N ILE A 13 -1.03 -38.44 -12.00
CA ILE A 13 -0.12 -37.28 -12.18
C ILE A 13 -0.80 -36.14 -12.92
N VAL A 14 -1.62 -36.43 -13.93
CA VAL A 14 -2.37 -35.41 -14.70
C VAL A 14 -3.43 -34.73 -13.85
N LEU A 15 -4.04 -35.42 -12.91
CA LEU A 15 -5.04 -34.85 -12.00
C LEU A 15 -4.43 -33.88 -10.94
N PHE A 16 -3.15 -34.04 -10.60
CA PHE A 16 -2.44 -33.12 -9.69
C PHE A 16 -1.88 -31.88 -10.38
N SER A 17 -1.81 -31.83 -11.71
CA SER A 17 -1.18 -30.73 -12.46
C SER A 17 -2.10 -29.54 -12.75
N SER A 18 -3.36 -29.57 -12.37
CA SER A 18 -4.35 -28.56 -12.78
C SER A 18 -4.72 -27.52 -11.72
N HIS A 19 -3.92 -27.38 -10.68
CA HIS A 19 -4.09 -26.26 -9.74
C HIS A 19 -3.04 -25.17 -10.01
N THR A 20 -2.96 -24.69 -11.25
CA THR A 20 -2.49 -23.33 -11.46
C THR A 20 -3.60 -22.43 -10.91
N PHE A 21 -3.48 -22.05 -9.65
CA PHE A 21 -4.16 -20.91 -9.11
C PHE A 21 -3.69 -19.72 -9.96
N ALA A 22 -4.45 -19.40 -11.01
CA ALA A 22 -4.34 -18.11 -11.67
C ALA A 22 -4.64 -17.12 -10.56
N GLY A 23 -3.58 -16.50 -10.02
CA GLY A 23 -3.70 -15.56 -8.92
C GLY A 23 -4.70 -14.50 -9.35
N GLU A 24 -5.90 -14.58 -8.80
CA GLU A 24 -6.94 -13.61 -9.11
C GLU A 24 -6.34 -12.22 -8.86
N ASN A 25 -6.47 -11.34 -9.83
CA ASN A 25 -5.85 -10.01 -9.75
C ASN A 25 -6.65 -9.13 -8.78
N PHE A 26 -6.56 -9.46 -7.48
CA PHE A 26 -7.26 -8.75 -6.42
C PHE A 26 -6.88 -7.27 -6.40
N TYR A 27 -5.63 -6.93 -6.74
CA TYR A 27 -5.18 -5.55 -6.78
C TYR A 27 -5.98 -4.72 -7.79
N ASN A 28 -6.13 -5.19 -9.02
CA ASN A 28 -6.85 -4.41 -10.05
C ASN A 28 -8.32 -4.26 -9.71
N LYS A 29 -8.98 -5.33 -9.23
CA LYS A 29 -10.37 -5.25 -8.75
C LYS A 29 -10.51 -4.30 -7.57
N ALA A 30 -9.58 -4.35 -6.61
CA ALA A 30 -9.56 -3.45 -5.46
C ALA A 30 -9.43 -1.99 -5.89
N LYS A 31 -8.51 -1.73 -6.84
CA LYS A 31 -8.33 -0.39 -7.39
C LYS A 31 -9.56 0.13 -8.11
N GLU A 32 -10.21 -0.70 -8.92
CA GLU A 32 -11.48 -0.36 -9.57
C GLU A 32 -12.55 0.05 -8.55
N LYS A 33 -12.72 -0.75 -7.46
CA LYS A 33 -13.64 -0.44 -6.37
C LYS A 33 -13.26 0.86 -5.64
N PHE A 34 -11.97 1.12 -5.46
CA PHE A 34 -11.49 2.37 -4.89
C PHE A 34 -11.87 3.58 -5.75
N ASP A 35 -11.66 3.49 -7.07
CA ASP A 35 -11.98 4.55 -8.02
C ASP A 35 -13.50 4.81 -8.08
N GLN A 36 -14.32 3.78 -7.83
CA GLN A 36 -15.79 3.87 -7.70
C GLN A 36 -16.25 4.36 -6.31
N LYS A 37 -15.31 4.62 -5.38
CA LYS A 37 -15.56 4.98 -3.98
C LYS A 37 -16.27 3.91 -3.14
N GLU A 38 -16.25 2.66 -3.61
CA GLU A 38 -16.75 1.50 -2.87
C GLU A 38 -15.66 1.01 -1.89
N PHE A 39 -15.42 1.82 -0.85
CA PHE A 39 -14.24 1.66 0.01
C PHE A 39 -14.24 0.37 0.83
N GLU A 40 -15.39 -0.13 1.28
CA GLU A 40 -15.47 -1.39 2.00
C GLU A 40 -15.04 -2.59 1.14
N ASP A 41 -15.58 -2.69 -0.08
CA ASP A 41 -15.21 -3.75 -1.03
C ASP A 41 -13.75 -3.64 -1.45
N SER A 42 -13.30 -2.41 -1.72
CA SER A 42 -11.91 -2.12 -2.04
C SER A 42 -10.97 -2.56 -0.92
N LYS A 43 -11.29 -2.20 0.33
CA LYS A 43 -10.53 -2.57 1.52
C LYS A 43 -10.40 -4.09 1.65
N PHE A 44 -11.52 -4.81 1.54
CA PHE A 44 -11.54 -6.27 1.58
C PHE A 44 -10.63 -6.88 0.50
N LEU A 45 -10.71 -6.38 -0.73
CA LEU A 45 -9.91 -6.89 -1.85
C LEU A 45 -8.41 -6.58 -1.69
N PHE A 46 -8.04 -5.37 -1.22
CA PHE A 46 -6.63 -5.07 -0.91
C PHE A 46 -6.10 -5.92 0.24
N GLN A 47 -6.88 -6.13 1.30
CA GLN A 47 -6.52 -7.04 2.39
C GLN A 47 -6.32 -8.47 1.87
N ARG A 48 -7.17 -8.93 0.96
CA ARG A 48 -7.02 -10.23 0.32
C ARG A 48 -5.78 -10.27 -0.57
N ASN A 49 -5.48 -9.20 -1.31
CA ASN A 49 -4.27 -9.13 -2.14
C ASN A 49 -3.00 -9.29 -1.30
N ILE A 50 -2.89 -8.64 -0.15
CA ILE A 50 -1.70 -8.74 0.70
C ILE A 50 -1.52 -10.12 1.36
N VAL A 51 -2.57 -10.92 1.49
CA VAL A 51 -2.44 -12.33 1.92
C VAL A 51 -1.64 -13.14 0.91
N PHE A 52 -1.87 -12.92 -0.38
CA PHE A 52 -1.16 -13.61 -1.46
C PHE A 52 0.14 -12.89 -1.87
N ASN A 53 0.17 -11.59 -1.75
CA ASN A 53 1.27 -10.71 -2.13
C ASN A 53 1.68 -9.78 -0.97
N PRO A 54 2.29 -10.29 0.10
CA PRO A 54 2.56 -9.51 1.32
C PRO A 54 3.59 -8.38 1.11
N LYS A 55 4.29 -8.35 -0.01
CA LYS A 55 5.24 -7.28 -0.39
C LYS A 55 4.68 -6.28 -1.39
N ASP A 56 3.38 -6.32 -1.67
CA ASP A 56 2.75 -5.33 -2.56
C ASP A 56 2.51 -4.00 -1.81
N ALA A 57 3.51 -3.12 -1.84
CA ALA A 57 3.46 -1.81 -1.20
C ALA A 57 2.26 -0.95 -1.65
N LYS A 58 1.82 -1.12 -2.90
CA LYS A 58 0.67 -0.37 -3.44
C LYS A 58 -0.63 -0.72 -2.71
N SER A 59 -0.86 -1.97 -2.38
CA SER A 59 -2.04 -2.36 -1.60
C SER A 59 -2.07 -1.71 -0.21
N TYR A 60 -0.93 -1.66 0.48
CA TYR A 60 -0.84 -0.94 1.75
C TYR A 60 -1.06 0.57 1.59
N LEU A 61 -0.57 1.18 0.51
CA LEU A 61 -0.82 2.59 0.22
C LEU A 61 -2.32 2.88 0.04
N TYR A 62 -3.03 2.04 -0.73
CA TYR A 62 -4.49 2.19 -0.89
C TYR A 62 -5.24 1.94 0.41
N LEU A 63 -4.85 0.95 1.20
CA LEU A 63 -5.43 0.73 2.53
C LEU A 63 -5.21 1.94 3.44
N ALA A 64 -4.03 2.57 3.39
CA ALA A 64 -3.80 3.81 4.13
C ALA A 64 -4.76 4.93 3.72
N LYS A 65 -5.03 5.09 2.41
CA LYS A 65 -6.00 6.08 1.90
C LYS A 65 -7.42 5.79 2.38
N ILE A 66 -7.84 4.53 2.34
CA ILE A 66 -9.17 4.11 2.82
C ILE A 66 -9.30 4.39 4.31
N PHE A 67 -8.34 3.95 5.14
CA PHE A 67 -8.37 4.18 6.58
C PHE A 67 -8.32 5.67 6.95
N LYS A 68 -7.69 6.51 6.12
CA LYS A 68 -7.78 7.97 6.27
C LYS A 68 -9.20 8.48 6.08
N SER A 69 -9.92 7.99 5.07
CA SER A 69 -11.32 8.38 4.81
C SER A 69 -12.29 7.87 5.88
N GLU A 70 -11.94 6.77 6.56
CA GLU A 70 -12.67 6.21 7.69
C GLU A 70 -12.28 6.84 9.05
N GLU A 71 -11.38 7.83 9.04
CA GLU A 71 -10.83 8.46 10.25
C GLU A 71 -10.13 7.47 11.20
N ASN A 72 -9.77 6.27 10.70
CA ASN A 72 -9.03 5.26 11.45
C ASN A 72 -7.54 5.57 11.43
N GLU A 73 -7.13 6.51 12.28
CA GLU A 73 -5.76 7.03 12.32
C GLU A 73 -4.71 5.94 12.60
N LYS A 74 -5.04 4.96 13.45
CA LYS A 74 -4.13 3.87 13.80
C LYS A 74 -3.78 3.00 12.58
N GLU A 75 -4.79 2.55 11.85
CA GLU A 75 -4.55 1.73 10.65
C GLU A 75 -4.01 2.58 9.50
N HIS A 76 -4.40 3.84 9.38
CA HIS A 76 -3.83 4.78 8.42
C HIS A 76 -2.31 4.85 8.55
N ILE A 77 -1.79 5.21 9.73
CA ILE A 77 -0.34 5.36 9.93
C ILE A 77 0.42 4.04 9.83
N LYS A 78 -0.17 2.94 10.28
CA LYS A 78 0.42 1.60 10.16
C LYS A 78 0.65 1.24 8.70
N ASN A 79 -0.34 1.45 7.84
CA ASN A 79 -0.26 1.12 6.42
C ASN A 79 0.71 2.06 5.67
N ILE A 80 0.78 3.36 6.01
CA ILE A 80 1.82 4.27 5.48
C ILE A 80 3.22 3.74 5.81
N LYS A 81 3.48 3.40 7.08
CA LYS A 81 4.79 2.90 7.50
C LYS A 81 5.15 1.59 6.83
N THR A 82 4.18 0.69 6.62
CA THR A 82 4.39 -0.55 5.87
C THR A 82 4.72 -0.27 4.40
N THR A 83 4.03 0.69 3.77
CA THR A 83 4.35 1.12 2.40
C THR A 83 5.79 1.61 2.31
N LEU A 84 6.23 2.49 3.21
CA LEU A 84 7.59 3.02 3.23
C LEU A 84 8.66 1.99 3.61
N LEU A 85 8.31 0.96 4.40
CA LEU A 85 9.21 -0.16 4.68
C LEU A 85 9.48 -1.00 3.41
N LEU A 86 8.46 -1.18 2.58
CA LEU A 86 8.54 -1.96 1.34
C LEU A 86 9.08 -1.14 0.17
N GLU A 87 8.70 0.13 0.08
CA GLU A 87 9.11 1.10 -0.93
C GLU A 87 9.56 2.41 -0.26
N PRO A 88 10.81 2.52 0.19
CA PRO A 88 11.31 3.73 0.89
C PRO A 88 11.23 5.01 0.05
N ALA A 89 11.27 4.88 -1.29
CA ALA A 89 11.16 6.00 -2.24
C ALA A 89 9.72 6.26 -2.71
N ASN A 90 8.70 5.77 -1.99
CA ASN A 90 7.30 6.06 -2.32
C ASN A 90 6.96 7.49 -1.87
N GLU A 91 6.99 8.44 -2.82
CA GLU A 91 6.78 9.87 -2.53
C GLU A 91 5.39 10.18 -1.97
N GLU A 92 4.35 9.43 -2.39
CA GLU A 92 2.99 9.64 -1.89
C GLU A 92 2.86 9.20 -0.42
N ALA A 93 3.38 8.04 -0.08
CA ALA A 93 3.40 7.56 1.31
C ALA A 93 4.24 8.48 2.21
N MET A 94 5.37 8.98 1.72
CA MET A 94 6.21 9.94 2.44
C MET A 94 5.46 11.25 2.70
N TYR A 95 4.78 11.79 1.69
CA TYR A 95 3.96 12.99 1.84
C TYR A 95 2.77 12.78 2.80
N MET A 96 2.14 11.60 2.75
CA MET A 96 1.08 11.26 3.72
C MET A 96 1.61 11.19 5.15
N LEU A 97 2.82 10.67 5.36
CA LEU A 97 3.47 10.64 6.67
C LEU A 97 3.78 12.06 7.16
N ILE A 98 4.30 12.93 6.30
CA ILE A 98 4.57 14.34 6.63
C ILE A 98 3.27 15.01 7.10
N ASN A 99 2.18 14.88 6.35
CA ASN A 99 0.89 15.47 6.74
C ASN A 99 0.36 14.94 8.07
N TYR A 100 0.60 13.66 8.36
CA TYR A 100 0.27 13.08 9.65
C TYR A 100 1.08 13.73 10.79
N GLU A 101 2.39 13.89 10.62
CA GLU A 101 3.28 14.49 11.63
C GLU A 101 2.99 15.99 11.82
N ILE A 102 2.61 16.71 10.76
CA ILE A 102 2.12 18.10 10.86
C ILE A 102 0.87 18.14 11.73
N LYS A 103 -0.11 17.28 11.48
CA LYS A 103 -1.35 17.19 12.30
C LYS A 103 -1.06 16.90 13.77
N LYS A 104 0.03 16.17 14.06
CA LYS A 104 0.49 15.87 15.42
C LYS A 104 1.40 16.94 16.01
N SER A 105 1.63 18.04 15.31
CA SER A 105 2.57 19.10 15.70
C SER A 105 3.99 18.58 15.99
N ASN A 106 4.37 17.46 15.34
CA ASN A 106 5.70 16.87 15.47
C ASN A 106 6.68 17.46 14.44
N TYR A 107 6.96 18.72 14.57
CA TYR A 107 7.70 19.52 13.59
C TYR A 107 9.15 19.10 13.40
N SER A 108 9.78 18.58 14.45
CA SER A 108 11.12 18.00 14.35
C SER A 108 11.13 16.85 13.33
N LYS A 109 10.12 15.98 13.42
CA LYS A 109 9.97 14.85 12.46
C LYS A 109 9.60 15.33 11.07
N VAL A 110 8.78 16.37 10.96
CA VAL A 110 8.44 17.00 9.67
C VAL A 110 9.69 17.52 8.96
N LYS A 111 10.61 18.20 9.68
CA LYS A 111 11.89 18.68 9.11
C LYS A 111 12.74 17.52 8.57
N GLU A 112 12.90 16.44 9.33
CA GLU A 112 13.61 15.23 8.90
C GLU A 112 12.99 14.58 7.64
N LEU A 113 11.67 14.38 7.67
CA LEU A 113 10.92 13.77 6.58
C LEU A 113 10.91 14.62 5.32
N LYS A 114 10.89 15.95 5.45
CA LYS A 114 10.99 16.89 4.33
C LYS A 114 12.29 16.69 3.55
N GLU A 115 13.42 16.60 4.24
CA GLU A 115 14.71 16.36 3.56
C GLU A 115 14.70 15.02 2.81
N SER A 116 14.17 13.97 3.43
CA SER A 116 13.99 12.67 2.77
C SER A 116 13.05 12.77 1.56
N PHE A 117 11.93 13.47 1.70
CA PHE A 117 10.97 13.67 0.61
C PHE A 117 11.60 14.38 -0.58
N LEU A 118 12.42 15.42 -0.36
CA LEU A 118 13.08 16.17 -1.41
C LEU A 118 14.10 15.33 -2.20
N THR A 119 14.65 14.27 -1.61
CA THR A 119 15.57 13.36 -2.31
C THR A 119 14.85 12.35 -3.19
N ILE A 120 13.60 12.03 -2.89
CA ILE A 120 12.84 10.97 -3.58
C ILE A 120 11.74 11.50 -4.49
N CYS A 121 11.26 12.74 -4.28
CA CYS A 121 10.12 13.28 -5.01
C CYS A 121 10.41 13.37 -6.51
N LYS A 122 9.39 13.08 -7.32
CA LYS A 122 9.40 13.15 -8.79
C LYS A 122 8.18 13.92 -9.29
N SER A 123 7.00 13.46 -8.93
CA SER A 123 5.73 14.03 -9.35
C SER A 123 5.09 14.94 -8.28
N LEU A 124 5.49 14.81 -7.02
CA LEU A 124 4.95 15.56 -5.89
C LEU A 124 5.92 16.64 -5.35
N CYS A 125 6.97 17.00 -6.08
CA CYS A 125 7.94 18.02 -5.63
C CYS A 125 7.31 19.41 -5.42
N ASP A 126 6.20 19.71 -6.06
CA ASP A 126 5.39 20.92 -5.86
C ASP A 126 4.85 21.03 -4.42
N LYS A 127 4.73 19.91 -3.68
CA LYS A 127 4.28 19.87 -2.29
C LYS A 127 5.29 20.46 -1.30
N LYS A 128 6.53 20.70 -1.72
CA LYS A 128 7.57 21.34 -0.91
C LYS A 128 7.08 22.66 -0.27
N GLY A 129 6.45 23.53 -1.05
CA GLY A 129 5.96 24.82 -0.56
C GLY A 129 4.94 24.67 0.56
N GLN A 130 4.01 23.72 0.45
CA GLN A 130 3.02 23.45 1.50
C GLN A 130 3.65 22.93 2.80
N ILE A 131 4.68 22.09 2.70
CA ILE A 131 5.41 21.58 3.86
C ILE A 131 6.17 22.72 4.56
N GLU A 132 6.82 23.59 3.77
CA GLU A 132 7.58 24.72 4.30
C GLU A 132 6.67 25.76 4.96
N GLU A 133 5.51 26.04 4.40
CA GLU A 133 4.50 26.93 4.99
C GLU A 133 4.06 26.39 6.35
N SER A 134 3.72 25.10 6.45
CA SER A 134 3.35 24.44 7.71
C SER A 134 4.44 24.50 8.78
N LEU A 135 5.71 24.68 8.40
CA LEU A 135 6.83 24.83 9.34
C LEU A 135 7.03 26.28 9.75
N LYS A 136 6.69 27.29 8.92
CA LYS A 136 6.82 28.71 9.23
C LYS A 136 5.83 29.19 10.29
N ASP A 137 4.59 28.69 10.23
CA ASP A 137 3.53 29.07 11.18
C ASP A 137 3.90 28.80 12.65
N ILE A 138 5.00 28.12 12.89
CA ILE A 138 5.46 27.69 14.22
C ILE A 138 6.62 28.56 14.72
N GLU A 139 7.46 29.10 13.85
CA GLU A 139 8.59 29.96 14.23
C GLU A 139 8.10 31.35 14.72
N VAL A 140 6.79 31.61 14.60
CA VAL A 140 6.14 32.89 14.95
C VAL A 140 5.39 32.80 16.31
N GLN A 141 5.30 31.62 16.93
CA GLN A 141 4.70 31.40 18.25
C GLN A 141 5.77 31.22 19.32
#